data_4c4e991081ea29d31b496c43d005ca0b
#
_entry.id   4c4e991081ea29d31b496c43d005ca0b
#
_cell.length_a   1.000
_cell.length_b   1.000
_cell.length_c   1.000
_cell.angle_alpha   90.00
_cell.angle_beta   90.00
_cell.angle_gamma   90.00
#
_symmetry.space_group_name_H-M   'P 1'
#
loop_
_entity.id
_entity.type
_entity.pdbx_description
1 polymer ?
#
loop_
_entity_poly.entity_id
_entity_poly.type
_entity_poly.pdbx_seq_one_letter_code
_entity_poly.pdbx_strand_id
1 'polypeptide(L)'
;MEKQQFKAESQRLLDLMINSIYTHKEIFLREIISNASDAIDKLAYTALTDDKVGINRDEFAITITRDPENRTLTVSDNGIGMSKEEMIENLGTIAKSGSLGFKQAMEKNEDIDIIGQFGVGFYSAFMVASSITVISRKYGEDKAWKWVSDGADGYTIEETEKATPGTDVIMTLKADTEDEKYSEYLEEYEIRSLIRKYSDYIRYPIRMEVTKSRPVEEPKDENAEGEENKAPKYESYTEMEPLNSMVPIWQRDKKDVTEEEYETFYRDKFFDYNKPL
;
A
#
# COMPACT_ATOMS: atom_id res chain seq x y z
N MET A 1 -26.07 -27.35 32.19
CA MET A 1 -26.24 -26.62 30.93
C MET A 1 -24.97 -26.85 30.11
N GLU A 2 -25.11 -27.50 29.00
CA GLU A 2 -24.00 -27.76 28.08
C GLU A 2 -23.79 -26.54 27.17
N LYS A 3 -22.59 -25.96 27.20
CA LYS A 3 -22.27 -24.74 26.41
C LYS A 3 -21.93 -25.21 24.99
N GLN A 4 -22.76 -24.89 24.02
CA GLN A 4 -22.49 -25.18 22.61
C GLN A 4 -21.74 -24.01 21.95
N GLN A 5 -20.80 -24.34 21.05
CA GLN A 5 -20.06 -23.34 20.27
C GLN A 5 -20.77 -23.07 18.94
N PHE A 6 -20.74 -21.81 18.50
CA PHE A 6 -21.24 -21.45 17.17
C PHE A 6 -20.34 -22.06 16.09
N LYS A 7 -20.93 -22.59 15.02
CA LYS A 7 -20.23 -23.01 13.80
C LYS A 7 -20.25 -21.87 12.79
N ALA A 8 -19.11 -21.57 12.20
CA ALA A 8 -18.98 -20.55 11.17
C ALA A 8 -18.88 -21.19 9.78
N GLU A 9 -19.65 -20.69 8.81
CA GLU A 9 -19.49 -20.98 7.38
C GLU A 9 -18.51 -19.97 6.78
N SER A 10 -17.28 -20.39 6.48
CA SER A 10 -16.19 -19.50 6.06
C SER A 10 -16.51 -18.70 4.80
N GLN A 11 -17.15 -19.32 3.79
CA GLN A 11 -17.59 -18.64 2.57
C GLN A 11 -18.57 -17.51 2.86
N ARG A 12 -19.59 -17.79 3.68
CA ARG A 12 -20.61 -16.80 4.02
C ARG A 12 -20.06 -15.65 4.86
N LEU A 13 -19.06 -15.92 5.71
CA LEU A 13 -18.35 -14.87 6.44
C LEU A 13 -17.54 -13.98 5.48
N LEU A 14 -16.86 -14.57 4.50
CA LEU A 14 -16.13 -13.82 3.48
C LEU A 14 -17.05 -12.94 2.66
N ASP A 15 -18.20 -13.48 2.20
CA ASP A 15 -19.22 -12.71 1.49
C ASP A 15 -19.77 -11.54 2.31
N LEU A 16 -20.04 -11.76 3.59
CA LEU A 16 -20.49 -10.70 4.49
C LEU A 16 -19.42 -9.63 4.69
N MET A 17 -18.14 -10.02 4.78
CA MET A 17 -17.03 -9.10 4.92
C MET A 17 -16.84 -8.24 3.66
N ILE A 18 -16.89 -8.86 2.49
CA ILE A 18 -16.70 -8.16 1.21
C ILE A 18 -17.89 -7.21 0.94
N ASN A 19 -19.12 -7.61 1.27
CA ASN A 19 -20.32 -6.90 0.84
C ASN A 19 -21.02 -6.08 1.93
N SER A 20 -20.66 -6.22 3.22
CA SER A 20 -21.45 -5.63 4.31
C SER A 20 -20.64 -4.94 5.42
N ILE A 21 -19.38 -5.28 5.64
CA ILE A 21 -18.60 -4.72 6.75
C ILE A 21 -18.06 -3.35 6.40
N TYR A 22 -17.67 -3.14 5.17
CA TYR A 22 -17.08 -1.89 4.74
C TYR A 22 -18.07 -1.06 3.92
N THR A 23 -18.38 0.13 4.39
CA THR A 23 -19.27 1.08 3.71
C THR A 23 -18.56 1.76 2.52
N HIS A 24 -17.24 1.88 2.59
CA HIS A 24 -16.40 2.58 1.63
C HIS A 24 -15.37 1.62 1.04
N LYS A 25 -15.47 1.36 -0.27
CA LYS A 25 -14.60 0.39 -0.95
C LYS A 25 -13.15 0.87 -1.03
N GLU A 26 -12.94 2.16 -1.13
CA GLU A 26 -11.61 2.77 -1.23
C GLU A 26 -10.67 2.45 -0.07
N ILE A 27 -11.19 1.98 1.07
CA ILE A 27 -10.35 1.59 2.21
C ILE A 27 -9.50 0.35 1.96
N PHE A 28 -9.78 -0.43 0.89
CA PHE A 28 -8.96 -1.58 0.54
C PHE A 28 -7.48 -1.22 0.43
N LEU A 29 -7.19 -0.07 -0.19
CA LEU A 29 -5.81 0.37 -0.38
C LEU A 29 -5.13 0.66 0.95
N ARG A 30 -5.83 1.28 1.90
CA ARG A 30 -5.34 1.50 3.27
C ARG A 30 -4.98 0.18 3.95
N GLU A 31 -5.86 -0.81 3.86
CA GLU A 31 -5.65 -2.11 4.53
C GLU A 31 -4.42 -2.84 3.96
N ILE A 32 -4.26 -2.85 2.63
CA ILE A 32 -3.10 -3.49 2.01
C ILE A 32 -1.80 -2.75 2.35
N ILE A 33 -1.80 -1.41 2.33
CA ILE A 33 -0.64 -0.59 2.73
C ILE A 33 -0.29 -0.82 4.21
N SER A 34 -1.29 -0.92 5.09
CA SER A 34 -1.07 -1.19 6.52
C SER A 34 -0.41 -2.55 6.74
N ASN A 35 -0.85 -3.58 6.01
CA ASN A 35 -0.22 -4.91 6.07
C ASN A 35 1.23 -4.88 5.55
N ALA A 36 1.51 -4.12 4.49
CA ALA A 36 2.85 -3.92 3.96
C ALA A 36 3.74 -3.20 5.00
N SER A 37 3.24 -2.17 5.66
CA SER A 37 3.94 -1.47 6.75
C SER A 37 4.28 -2.43 7.91
N ASP A 38 3.30 -3.23 8.36
CA ASP A 38 3.51 -4.21 9.42
C ASP A 38 4.58 -5.27 9.03
N ALA A 39 4.63 -5.67 7.75
CA ALA A 39 5.63 -6.61 7.25
C ALA A 39 7.04 -5.99 7.27
N ILE A 40 7.16 -4.71 6.96
CA ILE A 40 8.43 -3.98 7.06
C ILE A 40 8.82 -3.79 8.52
N ASP A 41 7.90 -3.44 9.42
CA ASP A 41 8.17 -3.30 10.86
C ASP A 41 8.74 -4.61 11.45
N LYS A 42 8.22 -5.76 11.03
CA LYS A 42 8.73 -7.08 11.47
C LYS A 42 10.17 -7.31 10.99
N LEU A 43 10.51 -6.96 9.74
CA LEU A 43 11.87 -7.12 9.24
C LEU A 43 12.82 -6.11 9.88
N ALA A 44 12.39 -4.86 10.05
CA ALA A 44 13.16 -3.82 10.73
C ALA A 44 13.47 -4.20 12.18
N TYR A 45 12.51 -4.84 12.87
CA TYR A 45 12.74 -5.38 14.20
C TYR A 45 13.75 -6.53 14.19
N THR A 46 13.62 -7.45 13.24
CA THR A 46 14.57 -8.57 13.08
C THR A 46 15.99 -8.03 12.85
N ALA A 47 16.14 -6.94 12.09
CA ALA A 47 17.42 -6.28 11.84
C ALA A 47 18.10 -5.72 13.09
N LEU A 48 17.38 -5.52 14.21
CA LEU A 48 17.97 -5.09 15.47
C LEU A 48 18.82 -6.21 16.11
N THR A 49 18.57 -7.47 15.78
CA THR A 49 19.21 -8.65 16.36
C THR A 49 19.92 -9.53 15.34
N ASP A 50 19.71 -9.32 14.06
CA ASP A 50 20.31 -10.09 12.98
C ASP A 50 20.98 -9.15 11.95
N ASP A 51 22.30 -9.03 12.05
CA ASP A 51 23.13 -8.20 11.15
C ASP A 51 23.08 -8.67 9.68
N LYS A 52 22.56 -9.89 9.41
CA LYS A 52 22.47 -10.45 8.05
C LYS A 52 21.30 -9.88 7.25
N VAL A 53 20.38 -9.16 7.89
CA VAL A 53 19.25 -8.51 7.18
C VAL A 53 19.77 -7.59 6.08
N GLY A 54 20.89 -6.86 6.35
CA GLY A 54 21.65 -6.14 5.31
C GLY A 54 20.88 -5.02 4.60
N ILE A 55 19.68 -4.67 5.05
CA ILE A 55 18.86 -3.59 4.51
C ILE A 55 19.02 -2.35 5.39
N ASN A 56 19.39 -1.23 4.80
CA ASN A 56 19.42 0.03 5.52
C ASN A 56 18.00 0.54 5.74
N ARG A 57 17.80 1.31 6.81
CA ARG A 57 16.47 1.77 7.22
C ARG A 57 15.78 2.66 6.18
N ASP A 58 16.53 3.37 5.38
CA ASP A 58 16.09 4.24 4.29
C ASP A 58 15.76 3.50 2.98
N GLU A 59 16.12 2.22 2.90
CA GLU A 59 15.77 1.34 1.77
C GLU A 59 14.38 0.71 1.92
N PHE A 60 13.82 0.68 3.13
CA PHE A 60 12.45 0.20 3.33
C PHE A 60 11.45 1.09 2.60
N ALA A 61 10.59 0.46 1.81
CA ALA A 61 9.58 1.16 1.03
C ALA A 61 8.39 0.26 0.69
N ILE A 62 7.25 0.89 0.48
CA ILE A 62 6.08 0.31 -0.16
C ILE A 62 6.02 0.90 -1.56
N THR A 63 5.89 0.06 -2.58
CA THR A 63 5.83 0.49 -3.97
C THR A 63 4.45 0.16 -4.54
N ILE A 64 3.82 1.14 -5.17
CA ILE A 64 2.58 0.95 -5.90
C ILE A 64 2.88 0.97 -7.39
N THR A 65 2.42 -0.07 -8.08
CA THR A 65 2.52 -0.18 -9.53
C THR A 65 1.11 -0.34 -10.10
N ARG A 66 0.79 0.47 -11.09
CA ARG A 66 -0.48 0.41 -11.82
C ARG A 66 -0.25 -0.03 -13.25
N ASP A 67 -1.12 -0.89 -13.73
CA ASP A 67 -1.15 -1.32 -15.12
C ASP A 67 -2.61 -1.21 -15.62
N PRO A 68 -2.97 -0.06 -16.23
CA PRO A 68 -4.31 0.17 -16.75
C PRO A 68 -4.70 -0.80 -17.88
N GLU A 69 -3.75 -1.27 -18.69
CA GLU A 69 -4.01 -2.17 -19.82
C GLU A 69 -4.48 -3.54 -19.32
N ASN A 70 -3.83 -4.09 -18.29
CA ASN A 70 -4.19 -5.36 -17.67
C ASN A 70 -5.14 -5.19 -16.48
N ARG A 71 -5.57 -3.96 -16.18
CA ARG A 71 -6.42 -3.60 -15.04
C ARG A 71 -5.86 -4.10 -13.71
N THR A 72 -4.54 -4.01 -13.51
CA THR A 72 -3.92 -4.46 -12.27
C THR A 72 -3.36 -3.31 -11.44
N LEU A 73 -3.59 -3.39 -10.13
CA LEU A 73 -2.97 -2.56 -9.12
C LEU A 73 -2.12 -3.46 -8.22
N THR A 74 -0.84 -3.18 -8.11
CA THR A 74 0.10 -3.94 -7.29
C THR A 74 0.60 -3.08 -6.13
N VAL A 75 0.59 -3.64 -4.93
CA VAL A 75 1.25 -3.08 -3.76
C VAL A 75 2.36 -4.05 -3.35
N SER A 76 3.60 -3.58 -3.40
CA SER A 76 4.81 -4.34 -3.08
C SER A 76 5.47 -3.78 -1.84
N ASP A 77 5.90 -4.64 -0.93
CA ASP A 77 6.76 -4.31 0.21
C ASP A 77 8.10 -5.08 0.13
N ASN A 78 9.11 -4.53 0.75
CA ASN A 78 10.38 -5.21 0.98
C ASN A 78 10.55 -5.60 2.47
N GLY A 79 9.43 -6.01 3.08
CA GLY A 79 9.39 -6.49 4.47
C GLY A 79 9.82 -7.94 4.64
N ILE A 80 9.37 -8.55 5.74
CA ILE A 80 9.80 -9.90 6.13
C ILE A 80 9.34 -11.00 5.17
N GLY A 81 8.28 -10.77 4.38
CA GLY A 81 7.66 -11.78 3.53
C GLY A 81 6.98 -12.90 4.32
N MET A 82 6.54 -13.94 3.59
CA MET A 82 5.84 -15.10 4.16
C MET A 82 6.36 -16.40 3.57
N SER A 83 6.49 -17.44 4.41
CA SER A 83 6.67 -18.82 3.97
C SER A 83 5.34 -19.38 3.41
N LYS A 84 5.39 -20.57 2.83
CA LYS A 84 4.18 -21.27 2.36
C LYS A 84 3.17 -21.47 3.48
N GLU A 85 3.66 -21.97 4.63
CA GLU A 85 2.84 -22.24 5.82
C GLU A 85 2.20 -20.96 6.35
N GLU A 86 2.96 -19.87 6.39
CA GLU A 86 2.45 -18.57 6.83
C GLU A 86 1.41 -18.00 5.84
N MET A 87 1.59 -18.20 4.52
CA MET A 87 0.56 -17.80 3.54
C MET A 87 -0.73 -18.61 3.71
N ILE A 88 -0.64 -19.91 3.92
CA ILE A 88 -1.80 -20.78 4.20
C ILE A 88 -2.50 -20.32 5.49
N GLU A 89 -1.72 -19.99 6.50
CA GLU A 89 -2.24 -19.60 7.81
C GLU A 89 -2.85 -18.20 7.81
N ASN A 90 -2.18 -17.21 7.19
CA ASN A 90 -2.57 -15.80 7.26
C ASN A 90 -3.54 -15.38 6.13
N LEU A 91 -3.46 -16.00 4.95
CA LEU A 91 -4.32 -15.71 3.82
C LEU A 91 -5.41 -16.76 3.59
N GLY A 92 -5.25 -17.95 4.16
CA GLY A 92 -6.22 -19.04 4.07
C GLY A 92 -7.16 -19.15 5.27
N THR A 93 -6.93 -18.38 6.34
CA THR A 93 -7.77 -18.40 7.55
C THR A 93 -8.35 -17.01 7.82
N ILE A 94 -9.67 -16.88 7.67
CA ILE A 94 -10.37 -15.62 7.91
C ILE A 94 -10.29 -15.22 9.38
N ALA A 95 -10.04 -13.92 9.65
CA ALA A 95 -9.92 -13.33 10.98
C ALA A 95 -8.68 -13.83 11.78
N LYS A 96 -7.64 -14.30 11.09
CA LYS A 96 -6.35 -14.59 11.71
C LYS A 96 -5.33 -13.50 11.35
N SER A 97 -4.72 -12.87 12.34
CA SER A 97 -3.70 -11.84 12.16
C SER A 97 -2.32 -12.37 12.55
N GLY A 98 -1.43 -12.53 11.56
CA GLY A 98 -0.02 -12.84 11.81
C GLY A 98 0.72 -11.69 12.49
N SER A 99 0.25 -10.45 12.34
CA SER A 99 0.79 -9.28 13.02
C SER A 99 0.44 -9.26 14.50
N LEU A 100 -0.78 -9.67 14.86
CA LEU A 100 -1.17 -9.82 16.28
C LEU A 100 -0.37 -10.92 16.97
N GLY A 101 -0.16 -12.06 16.30
CA GLY A 101 0.66 -13.17 16.84
C GLY A 101 2.10 -12.73 17.09
N PHE A 102 2.68 -11.94 16.19
CA PHE A 102 4.02 -11.36 16.34
C PHE A 102 4.08 -10.40 17.56
N LYS A 103 3.10 -9.48 17.70
CA LYS A 103 3.02 -8.58 18.85
C LYS A 103 2.91 -9.32 20.19
N GLN A 104 2.18 -10.42 20.22
CA GLN A 104 2.03 -11.25 21.43
C GLN A 104 3.29 -12.02 21.80
N ALA A 105 4.12 -12.39 20.80
CA ALA A 105 5.39 -13.10 21.01
C ALA A 105 6.52 -12.17 21.47
N MET A 106 6.39 -10.86 21.25
CA MET A 106 7.33 -9.86 21.73
C MET A 106 7.08 -9.58 23.21
N GLU A 107 8.14 -9.49 24.01
CA GLU A 107 8.05 -9.11 25.41
C GLU A 107 7.43 -7.73 25.57
N LYS A 108 6.64 -7.52 26.62
CA LYS A 108 5.77 -6.36 26.90
C LYS A 108 6.42 -4.95 26.91
N ASN A 109 7.67 -4.81 26.51
CA ASN A 109 8.47 -3.60 26.71
C ASN A 109 8.79 -2.80 25.42
N GLU A 110 8.28 -3.18 24.26
CA GLU A 110 8.55 -2.43 23.03
C GLU A 110 7.27 -1.94 22.39
N ASP A 111 7.16 -0.62 22.22
CA ASP A 111 6.09 0.09 21.50
C ASP A 111 6.22 -0.15 19.99
N ILE A 112 5.86 -1.36 19.53
CA ILE A 112 5.66 -1.60 18.09
C ILE A 112 4.19 -1.38 17.80
N ASP A 113 3.92 -0.33 17.06
CA ASP A 113 2.60 0.05 16.57
C ASP A 113 2.22 -0.83 15.37
N ILE A 114 1.69 -2.02 15.64
CA ILE A 114 1.12 -2.89 14.63
C ILE A 114 -0.30 -2.42 14.31
N ILE A 115 -0.56 -2.14 13.03
CA ILE A 115 -1.82 -1.58 12.55
C ILE A 115 -2.85 -2.69 12.27
N GLY A 116 -2.45 -3.78 11.61
CA GLY A 116 -3.32 -4.89 11.20
C GLY A 116 -3.61 -5.91 12.29
N GLN A 117 -4.56 -5.63 13.19
CA GLN A 117 -4.83 -6.48 14.36
C GLN A 117 -5.92 -7.54 14.15
N PHE A 118 -6.85 -7.33 13.21
CA PHE A 118 -8.08 -8.15 13.10
C PHE A 118 -7.99 -9.30 12.08
N GLY A 119 -6.98 -9.33 11.19
CA GLY A 119 -6.82 -10.37 10.18
C GLY A 119 -7.93 -10.39 9.11
N VAL A 120 -8.63 -9.27 8.92
CA VAL A 120 -9.74 -9.14 7.96
C VAL A 120 -9.43 -8.12 6.86
N GLY A 121 -8.47 -7.21 7.09
CA GLY A 121 -8.16 -6.11 6.18
C GLY A 121 -7.76 -6.57 4.78
N PHE A 122 -6.99 -7.65 4.67
CA PHE A 122 -6.57 -8.22 3.39
C PHE A 122 -7.75 -8.52 2.46
N TYR A 123 -8.83 -9.09 2.99
CA TYR A 123 -9.99 -9.49 2.19
C TYR A 123 -10.80 -8.30 1.66
N SER A 124 -10.57 -7.08 2.18
CA SER A 124 -11.17 -5.87 1.63
C SER A 124 -10.80 -5.63 0.16
N ALA A 125 -9.67 -6.17 -0.30
CA ALA A 125 -9.25 -6.09 -1.68
C ALA A 125 -10.25 -6.76 -2.65
N PHE A 126 -10.98 -7.78 -2.21
CA PHE A 126 -12.04 -8.40 -3.03
C PHE A 126 -13.27 -7.50 -3.25
N MET A 127 -13.40 -6.40 -2.54
CA MET A 127 -14.44 -5.40 -2.86
C MET A 127 -14.21 -4.80 -4.25
N VAL A 128 -12.96 -4.62 -4.65
CA VAL A 128 -12.57 -3.97 -5.91
C VAL A 128 -11.91 -4.92 -6.92
N ALA A 129 -11.31 -6.03 -6.46
CA ALA A 129 -10.63 -7.01 -7.30
C ALA A 129 -11.53 -8.21 -7.63
N SER A 130 -11.44 -8.69 -8.86
CA SER A 130 -12.01 -9.96 -9.32
C SER A 130 -11.10 -11.14 -9.01
N SER A 131 -9.78 -10.89 -8.89
CA SER A 131 -8.78 -11.88 -8.51
C SER A 131 -7.63 -11.20 -7.79
N ILE A 132 -7.04 -11.89 -6.83
CA ILE A 132 -5.87 -11.43 -6.09
C ILE A 132 -4.77 -12.47 -6.20
N THR A 133 -3.59 -12.04 -6.61
CA THR A 133 -2.36 -12.84 -6.59
C THR A 133 -1.42 -12.26 -5.55
N VAL A 134 -0.93 -13.10 -4.65
CA VAL A 134 0.09 -12.72 -3.66
C VAL A 134 1.35 -13.52 -3.95
N ILE A 135 2.47 -12.81 -4.20
CA ILE A 135 3.79 -13.42 -4.38
C ILE A 135 4.64 -13.00 -3.18
N SER A 136 5.15 -13.97 -2.44
CA SER A 136 5.93 -13.66 -1.25
C SER A 136 7.14 -14.57 -1.11
N ARG A 137 8.26 -13.98 -0.67
CA ARG A 137 9.47 -14.69 -0.27
C ARG A 137 9.83 -14.25 1.14
N LYS A 138 9.87 -15.21 2.08
CA LYS A 138 10.24 -14.93 3.44
C LYS A 138 11.73 -14.63 3.56
N TYR A 139 12.09 -13.67 4.41
CA TYR A 139 13.48 -13.42 4.78
C TYR A 139 14.13 -14.70 5.33
N GLY A 140 15.34 -15.00 4.85
CA GLY A 140 16.08 -16.21 5.19
C GLY A 140 15.69 -17.48 4.42
N GLU A 141 14.70 -17.40 3.51
CA GLU A 141 14.33 -18.52 2.65
C GLU A 141 14.69 -18.24 1.18
N ASP A 142 15.07 -19.29 0.45
CA ASP A 142 15.41 -19.20 -0.97
C ASP A 142 14.18 -19.31 -1.88
N LYS A 143 13.10 -19.93 -1.37
CA LYS A 143 11.89 -20.18 -2.14
C LYS A 143 10.87 -19.07 -1.94
N ALA A 144 10.20 -18.73 -3.04
CA ALA A 144 9.04 -17.87 -3.04
C ALA A 144 7.77 -18.67 -3.36
N TRP A 145 6.64 -18.13 -2.91
CA TRP A 145 5.33 -18.75 -3.07
C TRP A 145 4.35 -17.79 -3.69
N LYS A 146 3.52 -18.31 -4.58
CA LYS A 146 2.44 -17.59 -5.24
C LYS A 146 1.10 -18.18 -4.79
N TRP A 147 0.29 -17.35 -4.18
CA TRP A 147 -1.08 -17.62 -3.76
C TRP A 147 -2.03 -16.88 -4.70
N VAL A 148 -3.09 -17.54 -5.14
CA VAL A 148 -4.09 -16.95 -6.05
C VAL A 148 -5.48 -17.33 -5.58
N SER A 149 -6.38 -16.33 -5.54
CA SER A 149 -7.80 -16.53 -5.25
C SER A 149 -8.65 -15.52 -6.04
N ASP A 150 -9.82 -15.95 -6.44
CA ASP A 150 -10.91 -15.14 -7.01
C ASP A 150 -12.05 -14.89 -6.01
N GLY A 151 -11.82 -15.19 -4.73
CA GLY A 151 -12.74 -14.91 -3.63
C GLY A 151 -13.25 -16.15 -2.92
N ALA A 152 -14.58 -16.37 -2.94
CA ALA A 152 -15.25 -17.35 -2.08
C ALA A 152 -14.95 -18.82 -2.41
N ASP A 153 -14.47 -19.12 -3.64
CA ASP A 153 -14.27 -20.50 -4.11
C ASP A 153 -12.96 -21.16 -3.62
N GLY A 154 -12.14 -20.40 -2.85
CA GLY A 154 -10.90 -20.89 -2.28
C GLY A 154 -9.67 -20.27 -2.92
N TYR A 155 -8.52 -20.95 -2.81
CA TYR A 155 -7.24 -20.45 -3.32
C TYR A 155 -6.36 -21.59 -3.79
N THR A 156 -5.37 -21.25 -4.61
CA THR A 156 -4.24 -22.10 -4.99
C THR A 156 -2.95 -21.55 -4.45
N ILE A 157 -1.97 -22.42 -4.21
CA ILE A 157 -0.62 -22.01 -3.82
C ILE A 157 0.41 -22.87 -4.55
N GLU A 158 1.39 -22.22 -5.17
CA GLU A 158 2.46 -22.86 -5.94
C GLU A 158 3.81 -22.21 -5.66
N GLU A 159 4.90 -22.95 -5.89
CA GLU A 159 6.25 -22.41 -5.83
C GLU A 159 6.49 -21.46 -7.00
N THR A 160 7.19 -20.35 -6.75
CA THR A 160 7.53 -19.34 -7.76
C THR A 160 8.89 -18.71 -7.45
N GLU A 161 9.29 -17.72 -8.24
CA GLU A 161 10.53 -16.97 -8.04
C GLU A 161 10.20 -15.53 -7.60
N LYS A 162 10.98 -15.03 -6.64
CA LYS A 162 11.03 -13.62 -6.24
C LYS A 162 12.44 -13.29 -5.80
N ALA A 163 13.05 -12.28 -6.41
CA ALA A 163 14.46 -11.98 -6.24
C ALA A 163 14.85 -11.54 -4.81
N THR A 164 13.95 -10.83 -4.13
CA THR A 164 14.18 -10.26 -2.79
C THR A 164 13.09 -10.69 -1.82
N PRO A 165 13.36 -10.73 -0.50
CA PRO A 165 12.31 -10.88 0.49
C PRO A 165 11.25 -9.79 0.38
N GLY A 166 10.05 -10.06 0.88
CA GLY A 166 8.91 -9.15 0.84
C GLY A 166 7.71 -9.77 0.14
N THR A 167 6.68 -8.97 -0.06
CA THR A 167 5.40 -9.43 -0.62
C THR A 167 4.90 -8.48 -1.70
N ASP A 168 4.38 -9.05 -2.79
CA ASP A 168 3.64 -8.34 -3.83
C ASP A 168 2.18 -8.78 -3.78
N VAL A 169 1.27 -7.84 -3.58
CA VAL A 169 -0.18 -8.05 -3.65
C VAL A 169 -0.67 -7.46 -4.96
N ILE A 170 -1.00 -8.32 -5.91
CA ILE A 170 -1.44 -7.97 -7.26
C ILE A 170 -2.95 -8.15 -7.33
N MET A 171 -3.67 -7.07 -7.52
CA MET A 171 -5.14 -7.02 -7.58
C MET A 171 -5.58 -6.79 -9.03
N THR A 172 -6.24 -7.78 -9.64
CA THR A 172 -6.92 -7.60 -10.92
C THR A 172 -8.27 -6.97 -10.67
N LEU A 173 -8.47 -5.71 -11.06
CA LEU A 173 -9.67 -4.97 -10.74
C LEU A 173 -10.88 -5.48 -11.53
N LYS A 174 -12.05 -5.41 -10.91
CA LYS A 174 -13.34 -5.72 -11.53
C LYS A 174 -13.58 -4.84 -12.74
N ALA A 175 -14.39 -5.32 -13.69
CA ALA A 175 -14.89 -4.49 -14.77
C ALA A 175 -15.77 -3.37 -14.23
N ASP A 176 -15.72 -2.20 -14.88
CA ASP A 176 -16.60 -1.09 -14.55
C ASP A 176 -18.06 -1.47 -14.82
N THR A 177 -18.96 -0.94 -14.01
CA THR A 177 -20.42 -1.08 -14.15
C THR A 177 -21.06 0.29 -14.36
N GLU A 178 -22.37 0.34 -14.53
CA GLU A 178 -23.10 1.61 -14.62
C GLU A 178 -23.00 2.42 -13.32
N ASP A 179 -22.95 1.74 -12.18
CA ASP A 179 -22.95 2.36 -10.84
C ASP A 179 -21.55 2.54 -10.25
N GLU A 180 -20.52 1.78 -10.73
CA GLU A 180 -19.20 1.73 -10.12
C GLU A 180 -18.08 1.71 -11.16
N LYS A 181 -17.09 2.60 -10.96
CA LYS A 181 -15.90 2.74 -11.83
C LYS A 181 -14.67 2.24 -11.10
N TYR A 182 -14.41 0.94 -11.17
CA TYR A 182 -13.21 0.36 -10.55
C TYR A 182 -11.91 0.79 -11.23
N SER A 183 -11.97 1.22 -12.52
CA SER A 183 -10.83 1.76 -13.24
C SER A 183 -10.26 3.04 -12.62
N GLU A 184 -11.04 3.78 -11.84
CA GLU A 184 -10.55 4.99 -11.14
C GLU A 184 -9.41 4.68 -10.17
N TYR A 185 -9.38 3.49 -9.57
CA TYR A 185 -8.29 3.04 -8.70
C TYR A 185 -6.97 2.76 -9.46
N LEU A 186 -6.94 2.90 -10.79
CA LEU A 186 -5.73 2.88 -11.61
C LEU A 186 -5.27 4.29 -12.00
N GLU A 187 -6.07 5.33 -11.69
CA GLU A 187 -5.70 6.71 -11.97
C GLU A 187 -4.71 7.23 -10.94
N GLU A 188 -3.65 7.89 -11.41
CA GLU A 188 -2.60 8.45 -10.55
C GLU A 188 -3.16 9.40 -9.49
N TYR A 189 -4.07 10.27 -9.91
CA TYR A 189 -4.69 11.25 -9.01
C TYR A 189 -5.49 10.57 -7.89
N GLU A 190 -6.27 9.54 -8.22
CA GLU A 190 -7.08 8.82 -7.23
C GLU A 190 -6.21 8.09 -6.21
N ILE A 191 -5.20 7.34 -6.67
CA ILE A 191 -4.26 6.66 -5.78
C ILE A 191 -3.58 7.66 -4.83
N ARG A 192 -3.10 8.78 -5.36
CA ARG A 192 -2.48 9.85 -4.56
C ARG A 192 -3.44 10.42 -3.52
N SER A 193 -4.70 10.68 -3.91
CA SER A 193 -5.74 11.17 -3.02
C SER A 193 -6.02 10.19 -1.88
N LEU A 194 -6.18 8.91 -2.17
CA LEU A 194 -6.42 7.87 -1.19
C LEU A 194 -5.26 7.69 -0.21
N ILE A 195 -4.02 7.74 -0.70
CA ILE A 195 -2.83 7.64 0.15
C ILE A 195 -2.78 8.83 1.12
N ARG A 196 -2.97 10.05 0.63
CA ARG A 196 -2.98 11.24 1.47
C ARG A 196 -4.12 11.23 2.50
N LYS A 197 -5.27 10.69 2.12
CA LYS A 197 -6.44 10.60 3.00
C LYS A 197 -6.26 9.59 4.13
N TYR A 198 -5.72 8.40 3.81
CA TYR A 198 -5.78 7.26 4.72
C TYR A 198 -4.43 6.73 5.20
N SER A 199 -3.33 7.01 4.47
CA SER A 199 -2.02 6.40 4.70
C SER A 199 -0.86 7.42 4.74
N ASP A 200 -1.18 8.71 4.88
CA ASP A 200 -0.22 9.81 4.80
C ASP A 200 0.93 9.69 5.82
N TYR A 201 0.64 9.13 6.98
CA TYR A 201 1.60 9.01 8.10
C TYR A 201 2.11 7.60 8.33
N ILE A 202 2.02 6.74 7.33
CA ILE A 202 2.78 5.48 7.32
C ILE A 202 4.27 5.83 7.34
N ARG A 203 5.05 5.19 8.23
CA ARG A 203 6.46 5.51 8.51
C ARG A 203 7.40 5.32 7.33
N TYR A 204 6.99 4.49 6.37
CA TYR A 204 7.78 4.14 5.19
C TYR A 204 7.30 4.92 3.98
N PRO A 205 8.20 5.30 3.06
CA PRO A 205 7.79 5.95 1.82
C PRO A 205 6.92 5.01 0.99
N ILE A 206 5.75 5.51 0.60
CA ILE A 206 4.86 4.86 -0.35
C ILE A 206 5.17 5.47 -1.70
N ARG A 207 5.86 4.73 -2.57
CA ARG A 207 6.38 5.20 -3.84
C ARG A 207 5.50 4.74 -4.99
N MET A 208 5.35 5.60 -5.98
CA MET A 208 4.70 5.26 -7.25
C MET A 208 5.40 6.00 -8.40
N GLU A 209 5.43 5.37 -9.58
CA GLU A 209 5.85 6.04 -10.80
C GLU A 209 4.78 7.06 -11.22
N VAL A 210 5.17 8.32 -11.31
CA VAL A 210 4.29 9.44 -11.68
C VAL A 210 4.74 10.08 -12.97
N THR A 211 3.80 10.55 -13.77
CA THR A 211 4.09 11.24 -15.02
C THR A 211 4.19 12.73 -14.76
N LYS A 212 5.34 13.30 -15.07
CA LYS A 212 5.59 14.74 -15.01
C LYS A 212 5.84 15.32 -16.39
N SER A 213 5.66 16.62 -16.54
CA SER A 213 6.01 17.33 -17.76
C SER A 213 6.99 18.44 -17.45
N ARG A 214 7.99 18.59 -18.32
CA ARG A 214 8.94 19.70 -18.26
C ARG A 214 9.03 20.42 -19.59
N PRO A 215 9.29 21.74 -19.58
CA PRO A 215 9.48 22.46 -20.83
C PRO A 215 10.76 21.95 -21.52
N VAL A 216 10.68 21.76 -22.84
CA VAL A 216 11.84 21.44 -23.66
C VAL A 216 12.60 22.75 -23.92
N GLU A 217 13.84 22.82 -23.46
CA GLU A 217 14.72 23.94 -23.85
C GLU A 217 15.14 23.78 -25.31
N GLU A 218 14.47 24.49 -26.23
CA GLU A 218 14.96 24.60 -27.61
C GLU A 218 16.25 25.45 -27.60
N PRO A 219 17.31 25.01 -28.29
CA PRO A 219 18.50 25.83 -28.43
C PRO A 219 18.07 27.16 -29.10
N LYS A 220 18.37 28.27 -28.44
CA LYS A 220 18.12 29.60 -28.97
C LYS A 220 18.92 29.77 -30.27
N ASP A 221 18.23 29.77 -31.37
CA ASP A 221 18.84 30.12 -32.65
C ASP A 221 19.09 31.67 -32.63
N GLU A 222 20.33 32.07 -32.43
CA GLU A 222 20.74 33.49 -32.28
C GLU A 222 20.43 34.34 -33.49
N ASN A 223 19.88 33.74 -34.58
CA ASN A 223 19.59 34.44 -35.86
C ASN A 223 18.12 34.52 -36.20
N ALA A 224 17.19 34.15 -35.33
CA ALA A 224 15.75 34.22 -35.61
C ALA A 224 15.19 35.56 -35.12
N GLU A 225 15.35 36.62 -35.95
CA GLU A 225 14.56 37.82 -35.82
C GLU A 225 13.10 37.50 -36.20
N GLY A 226 12.20 37.38 -35.21
CA GLY A 226 10.73 37.36 -35.47
C GLY A 226 9.92 36.21 -34.88
N GLU A 227 10.47 35.35 -34.00
CA GLU A 227 9.66 34.32 -33.35
C GLU A 227 9.25 34.69 -31.90
N GLU A 228 8.52 35.78 -31.76
CA GLU A 228 7.78 36.06 -30.52
C GLU A 228 6.50 35.22 -30.52
N ASN A 229 6.32 34.35 -29.49
CA ASN A 229 5.13 33.54 -29.16
C ASN A 229 5.03 32.11 -29.72
N LYS A 230 6.06 31.31 -29.75
CA LYS A 230 5.83 29.87 -29.75
C LYS A 230 5.51 29.40 -28.34
N ALA A 231 4.35 28.75 -28.16
CA ALA A 231 4.02 28.09 -26.88
C ALA A 231 5.12 27.09 -26.52
N PRO A 232 5.59 27.06 -25.25
CA PRO A 232 6.64 26.14 -24.84
C PRO A 232 6.22 24.70 -25.14
N LYS A 233 7.10 23.93 -25.76
CA LYS A 233 6.91 22.50 -25.93
C LYS A 233 7.22 21.80 -24.62
N TYR A 234 6.37 20.85 -24.25
CA TYR A 234 6.56 20.05 -23.04
C TYR A 234 6.86 18.61 -23.44
N GLU A 235 7.81 18.01 -22.75
CA GLU A 235 8.05 16.56 -22.79
C GLU A 235 7.56 15.91 -21.50
N SER A 236 6.93 14.74 -21.62
CA SER A 236 6.54 13.95 -20.47
C SER A 236 7.66 12.98 -20.09
N TYR A 237 7.93 12.86 -18.80
CA TYR A 237 8.84 11.87 -18.24
C TYR A 237 8.22 11.22 -17.03
N THR A 238 8.69 10.01 -16.67
CA THR A 238 8.25 9.30 -15.46
C THR A 238 9.33 9.35 -14.41
N GLU A 239 8.90 9.43 -13.16
CA GLU A 239 9.78 9.49 -12.01
C GLU A 239 9.11 8.77 -10.82
N MET A 240 9.92 8.05 -10.03
CA MET A 240 9.47 7.41 -8.80
C MET A 240 9.38 8.46 -7.69
N GLU A 241 8.18 8.69 -7.15
CA GLU A 241 7.90 9.72 -6.16
C GLU A 241 7.26 9.14 -4.90
N PRO A 242 7.68 9.57 -3.68
CA PRO A 242 6.95 9.27 -2.46
C PRO A 242 5.65 10.07 -2.42
N LEU A 243 4.53 9.40 -2.15
CA LEU A 243 3.19 9.98 -2.17
C LEU A 243 2.71 10.43 -0.78
N ASN A 244 3.32 9.92 0.29
CA ASN A 244 2.96 10.18 1.68
C ASN A 244 3.98 11.06 2.40
N SER A 245 3.53 11.71 3.47
CA SER A 245 4.35 12.62 4.29
C SER A 245 5.20 11.91 5.34
N MET A 246 4.89 10.65 5.68
CA MET A 246 5.52 9.79 6.70
C MET A 246 5.48 10.35 8.12
N VAL A 247 5.96 11.57 8.32
CA VAL A 247 6.05 12.22 9.63
C VAL A 247 5.01 13.33 9.74
N PRO A 248 4.04 13.21 10.66
CA PRO A 248 3.04 14.26 10.86
C PRO A 248 3.69 15.57 11.31
N ILE A 249 3.12 16.68 10.87
CA ILE A 249 3.64 18.03 11.14
C ILE A 249 3.79 18.31 12.66
N TRP A 250 2.90 17.75 13.48
CA TRP A 250 2.93 17.90 14.94
C TRP A 250 3.99 17.07 15.66
N GLN A 251 4.64 16.13 14.97
CA GLN A 251 5.78 15.36 15.49
C GLN A 251 7.13 15.93 15.05
N ARG A 252 7.13 16.89 14.12
CA ARG A 252 8.35 17.58 13.69
C ARG A 252 8.73 18.66 14.67
N ASP A 253 10.03 18.95 14.76
CA ASP A 253 10.51 20.09 15.57
C ASP A 253 9.88 21.38 15.02
N LYS A 254 9.30 22.19 15.89
CA LYS A 254 8.58 23.43 15.53
C LYS A 254 9.44 24.40 14.69
N LYS A 255 10.76 24.40 14.90
CA LYS A 255 11.69 25.23 14.13
C LYS A 255 11.90 24.76 12.67
N ASP A 256 11.60 23.47 12.39
CA ASP A 256 11.76 22.83 11.09
C ASP A 256 10.46 22.84 10.27
N VAL A 257 9.39 23.45 10.81
CA VAL A 257 8.10 23.59 10.14
C VAL A 257 7.87 25.06 9.78
N THR A 258 7.68 25.33 8.50
CA THR A 258 7.42 26.69 8.01
C THR A 258 5.95 27.09 8.20
N GLU A 259 5.67 28.40 8.22
CA GLU A 259 4.27 28.90 8.24
C GLU A 259 3.48 28.38 7.04
N GLU A 260 4.09 28.29 5.88
CA GLU A 260 3.48 27.83 4.64
C GLU A 260 3.07 26.34 4.71
N GLU A 261 3.86 25.50 5.41
CA GLU A 261 3.50 24.10 5.68
C GLU A 261 2.31 24.00 6.65
N TYR A 262 2.22 24.86 7.68
CA TYR A 262 1.05 24.92 8.57
C TYR A 262 -0.19 25.36 7.81
N GLU A 263 -0.12 26.39 6.97
CA GLU A 263 -1.23 26.87 6.15
C GLU A 263 -1.71 25.79 5.19
N THR A 264 -0.78 25.11 4.54
CA THR A 264 -1.06 24.01 3.60
C THR A 264 -1.72 22.84 4.31
N PHE A 265 -1.17 22.42 5.46
CA PHE A 265 -1.75 21.37 6.28
C PHE A 265 -3.17 21.71 6.70
N TYR A 266 -3.40 22.93 7.19
CA TYR A 266 -4.71 23.37 7.65
C TYR A 266 -5.72 23.39 6.51
N ARG A 267 -5.35 23.97 5.38
CA ARG A 267 -6.18 24.01 4.18
C ARG A 267 -6.56 22.61 3.69
N ASP A 268 -5.57 21.71 3.61
CA ASP A 268 -5.77 20.38 3.03
C ASP A 268 -6.57 19.44 3.95
N LYS A 269 -6.47 19.62 5.29
CA LYS A 269 -7.18 18.78 6.25
C LYS A 269 -8.57 19.31 6.64
N PHE A 270 -8.74 20.63 6.67
CA PHE A 270 -9.98 21.26 7.15
C PHE A 270 -10.76 21.97 6.04
N PHE A 271 -10.22 22.03 4.82
CA PHE A 271 -10.81 22.74 3.67
C PHE A 271 -11.07 24.21 3.99
N ASP A 272 -10.31 24.79 4.90
CA ASP A 272 -10.38 26.20 5.30
C ASP A 272 -9.21 26.96 4.66
N TYR A 273 -9.54 27.96 3.86
CA TYR A 273 -8.58 28.78 3.13
C TYR A 273 -8.16 30.04 3.90
N ASN A 274 -8.68 30.23 5.11
CA ASN A 274 -8.24 31.30 5.98
C ASN A 274 -6.90 30.94 6.62
N LYS A 275 -6.08 31.96 6.88
CA LYS A 275 -4.83 31.77 7.61
C LYS A 275 -5.13 31.27 9.04
N PRO A 276 -4.54 30.15 9.49
CA PRO A 276 -4.70 29.72 10.88
C PRO A 276 -4.12 30.75 11.84
N LEU A 277 -4.68 30.81 13.05
CA LEU A 277 -4.29 31.76 14.10
C LEU A 277 -2.93 31.42 14.71
#